data_31a1ef6e98a5e257794b259599390915
#
_entry.id   31a1ef6e98a5e257794b259599390915
#
_cell.length_a   1.000
_cell.length_b   1.000
_cell.length_c   1.000
_cell.angle_alpha   90.00
_cell.angle_beta   90.00
_cell.angle_gamma   90.00
#
_symmetry.space_group_name_H-M   'P 1'
#
loop_
_entity.id
_entity.type
_entity.pdbx_description
1 polymer ?
#
loop_
_entity_poly.entity_id
_entity_poly.type
_entity_poly.pdbx_seq_one_letter_code
_entity_poly.pdbx_strand_id
1 'polypeptide(L)'
;MRMKGRGLSLIGVASSAGARRTGQDGAPAAYRAAGLLEKLRAKGLDVVDAGDSPAVSYRPDPGHPRQQNVGLVAQVARQTADRVERAAASGRVPLVLGGDCTVGIGVVAGLCRRHPRLGLLYFDGDVDLNTPDTTPSGIFDGMVVAHLLGRGVPDLAGLGPRIPLLSEEDVVLFGYDEESGSFDPPELEALEHSRISRYPLARVRPDPAAAAAEALSYLERGPAAFVLHFDVDVTNLSAADVHHPRGLDLGPAFAALKVFLASPACAAVVVTEFNAEKDKDGSDAARVVDGLVESFDS
;
A
#
# COMPACT_ATOMS: atom_id res chain seq x y z
N MET A 1 -18.12 -10.45 -10.05
CA MET A 1 -18.71 -9.12 -10.33
C MET A 1 -17.54 -8.16 -10.45
N ARG A 2 -17.27 -7.59 -11.61
CA ARG A 2 -16.11 -6.72 -11.86
C ARG A 2 -16.19 -5.48 -10.99
N MET A 3 -15.06 -4.78 -10.74
CA MET A 3 -15.01 -3.53 -9.94
C MET A 3 -16.07 -2.51 -10.37
N LYS A 4 -16.39 -2.39 -11.67
CA LYS A 4 -17.49 -1.54 -12.20
C LYS A 4 -18.89 -1.82 -11.61
N GLY A 5 -19.11 -2.95 -10.98
CA GLY A 5 -20.38 -3.28 -10.29
C GLY A 5 -20.33 -3.09 -8.77
N ARG A 6 -19.18 -2.66 -8.22
CA ARG A 6 -18.96 -2.44 -6.79
C ARG A 6 -18.69 -0.95 -6.57
N GLY A 7 -19.46 -0.31 -5.69
CA GLY A 7 -19.20 1.08 -5.32
C GLY A 7 -17.85 1.25 -4.63
N LEU A 8 -17.17 2.35 -4.90
CA LEU A 8 -15.92 2.72 -4.22
C LEU A 8 -16.20 3.69 -3.07
N SER A 9 -15.38 3.62 -2.02
CA SER A 9 -15.29 4.67 -1.00
C SER A 9 -13.89 5.26 -1.05
N LEU A 10 -13.78 6.51 -1.52
CA LEU A 10 -12.51 7.23 -1.58
C LEU A 10 -12.18 7.79 -0.19
N ILE A 11 -11.06 7.36 0.37
CA ILE A 11 -10.62 7.68 1.74
C ILE A 11 -9.22 8.27 1.66
N GLY A 12 -9.04 9.54 2.02
CA GLY A 12 -7.70 10.11 2.16
C GLY A 12 -7.14 9.89 3.58
N VAL A 13 -5.90 9.45 3.68
CA VAL A 13 -5.14 9.31 4.92
C VAL A 13 -3.85 10.12 4.79
N ALA A 14 -3.91 11.36 5.26
CA ALA A 14 -2.83 12.33 5.13
C ALA A 14 -1.78 12.08 6.23
N SER A 15 -0.85 11.15 6.01
CA SER A 15 0.17 10.77 6.99
C SER A 15 1.56 10.66 6.36
N SER A 16 2.56 11.20 7.06
CA SER A 16 3.97 10.87 6.89
C SER A 16 4.60 10.45 8.23
N ALA A 17 3.77 10.00 9.18
CA ALA A 17 4.20 9.69 10.54
C ALA A 17 5.20 8.53 10.60
N GLY A 18 5.05 7.54 9.73
CA GLY A 18 5.92 6.37 9.61
C GLY A 18 7.12 6.57 8.70
N ALA A 19 7.18 7.68 7.98
CA ALA A 19 8.20 8.01 7.00
C ALA A 19 9.48 8.60 7.59
N ARG A 20 10.42 9.03 6.71
CA ARG A 20 11.68 9.70 7.08
C ARG A 20 11.58 11.22 7.02
N ARG A 21 10.55 11.75 6.37
CA ARG A 21 10.35 13.18 6.05
C ARG A 21 8.89 13.47 5.82
N THR A 22 8.57 14.73 5.66
CA THR A 22 7.24 15.21 5.25
C THR A 22 7.03 15.04 3.73
N GLY A 23 5.78 15.25 3.29
CA GLY A 23 5.40 15.32 1.89
C GLY A 23 4.41 14.24 1.46
N GLN A 24 4.49 13.01 2.01
CA GLN A 24 3.50 11.97 1.72
C GLN A 24 2.13 12.31 2.32
N ASP A 25 2.09 13.05 3.44
CA ASP A 25 0.86 13.60 4.02
C ASP A 25 0.11 14.56 3.08
N GLY A 26 0.78 15.08 2.05
CA GLY A 26 0.17 15.86 0.97
C GLY A 26 -0.45 15.05 -0.16
N ALA A 27 -0.17 13.75 -0.26
CA ALA A 27 -0.60 12.91 -1.40
C ALA A 27 -2.11 12.90 -1.63
N PRO A 28 -3.00 12.73 -0.62
CA PRO A 28 -4.44 12.74 -0.84
C PRO A 28 -4.93 14.03 -1.49
N ALA A 29 -4.41 15.18 -1.06
CA ALA A 29 -4.76 16.48 -1.62
C ALA A 29 -4.24 16.65 -3.05
N ALA A 30 -3.02 16.18 -3.35
CA ALA A 30 -2.43 16.22 -4.69
C ALA A 30 -3.26 15.40 -5.69
N TYR A 31 -3.65 14.18 -5.34
CA TYR A 31 -4.48 13.32 -6.20
C TYR A 31 -5.89 13.91 -6.43
N ARG A 32 -6.47 14.54 -5.40
CA ARG A 32 -7.74 15.26 -5.56
C ARG A 32 -7.60 16.46 -6.49
N ALA A 33 -6.54 17.25 -6.33
CA ALA A 33 -6.25 18.39 -7.20
C ALA A 33 -6.01 17.96 -8.67
N ALA A 34 -5.46 16.75 -8.89
CA ALA A 34 -5.33 16.13 -10.21
C ALA A 34 -6.65 15.57 -10.77
N GLY A 35 -7.78 15.72 -10.04
CA GLY A 35 -9.13 15.39 -10.50
C GLY A 35 -9.50 13.91 -10.36
N LEU A 36 -8.89 13.16 -9.44
CA LEU A 36 -9.13 11.72 -9.30
C LEU A 36 -10.63 11.39 -9.13
N LEU A 37 -11.32 12.08 -8.22
CA LEU A 37 -12.74 11.82 -7.95
C LEU A 37 -13.61 12.02 -9.18
N GLU A 38 -13.43 13.16 -9.88
CA GLU A 38 -14.17 13.53 -11.07
C GLU A 38 -13.91 12.55 -12.22
N LYS A 39 -12.65 12.16 -12.41
CA LYS A 39 -12.25 11.21 -13.45
C LYS A 39 -12.83 9.82 -13.21
N LEU A 40 -12.79 9.31 -11.95
CA LEU A 40 -13.42 8.03 -11.59
C LEU A 40 -14.94 8.05 -11.86
N ARG A 41 -15.63 9.13 -11.50
CA ARG A 41 -17.07 9.30 -11.77
C ARG A 41 -17.37 9.41 -13.26
N ALA A 42 -16.53 10.13 -14.01
CA ALA A 42 -16.67 10.24 -15.47
C ALA A 42 -16.50 8.88 -16.18
N LYS A 43 -15.76 7.93 -15.60
CA LYS A 43 -15.67 6.52 -16.05
C LYS A 43 -16.91 5.68 -15.68
N GLY A 44 -17.89 6.27 -15.02
CA GLY A 44 -19.13 5.59 -14.60
C GLY A 44 -19.01 4.77 -13.33
N LEU A 45 -17.95 4.98 -12.53
CA LEU A 45 -17.80 4.34 -11.23
C LEU A 45 -18.68 5.03 -10.18
N ASP A 46 -19.37 4.25 -9.35
CA ASP A 46 -20.08 4.77 -8.17
C ASP A 46 -19.08 5.05 -7.06
N VAL A 47 -18.72 6.31 -6.85
CA VAL A 47 -17.72 6.74 -5.88
C VAL A 47 -18.33 7.66 -4.83
N VAL A 48 -18.30 7.21 -3.58
CA VAL A 48 -18.57 8.05 -2.40
C VAL A 48 -17.24 8.59 -1.88
N ASP A 49 -17.15 9.90 -1.73
CA ASP A 49 -16.01 10.56 -1.12
C ASP A 49 -16.19 10.60 0.40
N ALA A 50 -15.33 9.90 1.13
CA ALA A 50 -15.30 9.88 2.58
C ALA A 50 -14.40 10.97 3.19
N GLY A 51 -13.78 11.82 2.34
CA GLY A 51 -12.88 12.89 2.76
C GLY A 51 -11.52 12.42 3.26
N ASP A 52 -10.72 13.37 3.71
CA ASP A 52 -9.36 13.12 4.21
C ASP A 52 -9.32 13.13 5.74
N SER A 53 -8.36 12.39 6.33
CA SER A 53 -8.02 12.53 7.74
C SER A 53 -7.30 13.87 7.98
N PRO A 54 -7.29 14.38 9.22
CA PRO A 54 -6.34 15.42 9.58
C PRO A 54 -4.91 14.97 9.28
N ALA A 55 -4.07 15.89 8.79
CA ALA A 55 -2.69 15.59 8.46
C ALA A 55 -1.87 15.26 9.72
N VAL A 56 -1.07 14.22 9.63
CA VAL A 56 -0.10 13.80 10.66
C VAL A 56 1.27 13.73 10.00
N SER A 57 2.06 14.79 10.18
CA SER A 57 3.37 14.89 9.53
C SER A 57 4.47 14.24 10.38
N TYR A 58 5.46 13.70 9.71
CA TYR A 58 6.70 13.22 10.32
C TYR A 58 7.34 14.26 11.24
N ARG A 59 7.88 13.79 12.35
CA ARG A 59 8.72 14.57 13.27
C ARG A 59 9.91 13.72 13.70
N PRO A 60 11.13 14.28 13.78
CA PRO A 60 12.26 13.57 14.37
C PRO A 60 11.94 13.10 15.79
N ASP A 61 12.14 11.82 16.07
CA ASP A 61 11.92 11.20 17.38
C ASP A 61 13.19 10.53 17.92
N PRO A 62 14.18 11.32 18.35
CA PRO A 62 15.46 10.81 18.84
C PRO A 62 15.32 10.03 20.17
N GLY A 63 14.19 10.18 20.86
CA GLY A 63 13.88 9.41 22.07
C GLY A 63 13.56 7.94 21.79
N HIS A 64 13.12 7.63 20.57
CA HIS A 64 12.76 6.26 20.14
C HIS A 64 13.45 5.90 18.82
N PRO A 65 14.81 5.78 18.80
CA PRO A 65 15.59 5.68 17.56
C PRO A 65 15.26 4.43 16.72
N ARG A 66 14.67 3.40 17.31
CA ARG A 66 14.25 2.16 16.62
C ARG A 66 12.75 2.05 16.38
N GLN A 67 11.95 3.03 16.87
CA GLN A 67 10.49 3.02 16.84
C GLN A 67 9.97 4.46 16.72
N GLN A 68 10.49 5.19 15.72
CA GLN A 68 10.18 6.61 15.58
C GLN A 68 8.69 6.84 15.37
N ASN A 69 8.12 7.76 16.14
CA ASN A 69 6.71 8.16 16.06
C ASN A 69 5.69 7.01 16.28
N VAL A 70 6.05 5.90 16.93
CA VAL A 70 5.20 4.72 17.09
C VAL A 70 3.77 5.07 17.54
N GLY A 71 3.61 6.00 18.48
CA GLY A 71 2.28 6.43 18.96
C GLY A 71 1.43 7.12 17.88
N LEU A 72 2.07 7.94 17.03
CA LEU A 72 1.38 8.61 15.90
C LEU A 72 1.01 7.60 14.82
N VAL A 73 1.93 6.72 14.44
CA VAL A 73 1.69 5.65 13.46
C VAL A 73 0.53 4.76 13.91
N ALA A 74 0.54 4.31 15.18
CA ALA A 74 -0.53 3.50 15.73
C ALA A 74 -1.88 4.24 15.79
N GLN A 75 -1.88 5.54 16.04
CA GLN A 75 -3.09 6.36 16.00
C GLN A 75 -3.67 6.44 14.58
N VAL A 76 -2.83 6.74 13.58
CA VAL A 76 -3.23 6.80 12.17
C VAL A 76 -3.76 5.45 11.71
N ALA A 77 -3.06 4.36 12.01
CA ALA A 77 -3.47 3.02 11.63
C ALA A 77 -4.83 2.62 12.25
N ARG A 78 -5.08 2.94 13.54
CA ARG A 78 -6.40 2.71 14.18
C ARG A 78 -7.51 3.49 13.49
N GLN A 79 -7.31 4.77 13.23
CA GLN A 79 -8.31 5.62 12.55
C GLN A 79 -8.58 5.14 11.13
N THR A 80 -7.56 4.69 10.42
CA THR A 80 -7.68 4.10 9.08
C THR A 80 -8.48 2.81 9.13
N ALA A 81 -8.18 1.91 10.08
CA ALA A 81 -8.92 0.66 10.26
C ALA A 81 -10.43 0.89 10.45
N ASP A 82 -10.81 1.86 11.28
CA ASP A 82 -12.21 2.18 11.52
C ASP A 82 -12.91 2.76 10.28
N ARG A 83 -12.21 3.57 9.48
CA ARG A 83 -12.76 4.13 8.23
C ARG A 83 -12.94 3.06 7.16
N VAL A 84 -11.94 2.18 7.01
CA VAL A 84 -11.96 1.06 6.06
C VAL A 84 -13.06 0.07 6.42
N GLU A 85 -13.20 -0.29 7.71
CA GLU A 85 -14.27 -1.17 8.15
C GLU A 85 -15.66 -0.59 7.85
N ARG A 86 -15.88 0.71 8.12
CA ARG A 86 -17.16 1.37 7.80
C ARG A 86 -17.45 1.35 6.30
N ALA A 87 -16.46 1.61 5.44
CA ALA A 87 -16.62 1.56 4.00
C ALA A 87 -16.98 0.13 3.54
N ALA A 88 -16.24 -0.88 4.00
CA ALA A 88 -16.51 -2.28 3.69
C ALA A 88 -17.87 -2.76 4.24
N ALA A 89 -18.27 -2.30 5.43
CA ALA A 89 -19.59 -2.59 6.01
C ALA A 89 -20.75 -2.02 5.18
N SER A 90 -20.53 -0.92 4.47
CA SER A 90 -21.52 -0.36 3.54
C SER A 90 -21.55 -1.04 2.17
N GLY A 91 -20.78 -2.13 1.97
CA GLY A 91 -20.69 -2.86 0.70
C GLY A 91 -19.79 -2.20 -0.35
N ARG A 92 -19.01 -1.18 0.02
CA ARG A 92 -18.10 -0.48 -0.89
C ARG A 92 -16.68 -0.98 -0.75
N VAL A 93 -15.91 -0.88 -1.83
CA VAL A 93 -14.48 -1.15 -1.83
C VAL A 93 -13.75 0.12 -1.40
N PRO A 94 -12.97 0.11 -0.30
CA PRO A 94 -12.12 1.22 0.06
C PRO A 94 -11.04 1.44 -1.01
N LEU A 95 -10.98 2.66 -1.56
CA LEU A 95 -9.84 3.19 -2.29
C LEU A 95 -9.17 4.21 -1.38
N VAL A 96 -8.08 3.79 -0.77
CA VAL A 96 -7.35 4.59 0.22
C VAL A 96 -6.21 5.33 -0.47
N LEU A 97 -6.28 6.65 -0.43
CA LEU A 97 -5.17 7.51 -0.82
C LEU A 97 -4.31 7.70 0.43
N GLY A 98 -3.23 6.95 0.50
CA GLY A 98 -2.34 6.98 1.65
C GLY A 98 -1.32 8.10 1.59
N GLY A 99 -0.60 8.20 2.66
CA GLY A 99 0.68 8.85 2.79
C GLY A 99 1.79 7.80 2.73
N ASP A 100 2.43 7.55 3.87
CA ASP A 100 3.45 6.51 4.04
C ASP A 100 2.83 5.09 4.05
N CYS A 101 3.65 4.05 3.84
CA CYS A 101 3.20 2.65 3.74
C CYS A 101 2.53 2.11 4.99
N THR A 102 2.77 2.71 6.18
CA THR A 102 2.13 2.26 7.43
C THR A 102 0.61 2.38 7.42
N VAL A 103 0.04 3.21 6.53
CA VAL A 103 -1.41 3.28 6.28
C VAL A 103 -1.98 1.90 5.91
N GLY A 104 -1.20 1.08 5.19
CA GLY A 104 -1.54 -0.30 4.82
C GLY A 104 -1.84 -1.19 6.02
N ILE A 105 -1.17 -0.98 7.17
CA ILE A 105 -1.46 -1.72 8.41
C ILE A 105 -2.90 -1.48 8.85
N GLY A 106 -3.34 -0.22 8.82
CA GLY A 106 -4.73 0.13 9.16
C GLY A 106 -5.74 -0.46 8.17
N VAL A 107 -5.43 -0.46 6.87
CA VAL A 107 -6.30 -1.04 5.84
C VAL A 107 -6.51 -2.53 6.08
N VAL A 108 -5.43 -3.28 6.28
CA VAL A 108 -5.48 -4.72 6.56
C VAL A 108 -6.22 -5.00 7.87
N ALA A 109 -5.90 -4.27 8.95
CA ALA A 109 -6.54 -4.45 10.24
C ALA A 109 -8.06 -4.22 10.19
N GLY A 110 -8.51 -3.19 9.47
CA GLY A 110 -9.93 -2.89 9.27
C GLY A 110 -10.67 -4.00 8.52
N LEU A 111 -10.07 -4.54 7.44
CA LEU A 111 -10.66 -5.63 6.67
C LEU A 111 -10.60 -6.98 7.40
N CYS A 112 -9.57 -7.24 8.22
CA CYS A 112 -9.48 -8.45 9.03
C CYS A 112 -10.66 -8.61 10.01
N ARG A 113 -11.35 -7.54 10.38
CA ARG A 113 -12.58 -7.60 11.20
C ARG A 113 -13.75 -8.24 10.45
N ARG A 114 -13.69 -8.30 9.12
CA ARG A 114 -14.75 -8.83 8.25
C ARG A 114 -14.34 -10.10 7.49
N HIS A 115 -13.03 -10.32 7.35
CA HIS A 115 -12.48 -11.46 6.62
C HIS A 115 -11.64 -12.32 7.56
N PRO A 116 -12.09 -13.54 7.92
CA PRO A 116 -11.34 -14.47 8.77
C PRO A 116 -9.97 -14.84 8.19
N ARG A 117 -9.87 -14.89 6.85
CA ARG A 117 -8.61 -15.05 6.10
C ARG A 117 -8.57 -13.97 5.02
N LEU A 118 -7.51 -13.16 5.04
CA LEU A 118 -7.30 -12.05 4.13
C LEU A 118 -5.93 -12.20 3.48
N GLY A 119 -5.82 -11.92 2.19
CA GLY A 119 -4.57 -11.88 1.47
C GLY A 119 -4.03 -10.45 1.33
N LEU A 120 -2.76 -10.36 0.99
CA LEU A 120 -2.08 -9.12 0.64
C LEU A 120 -1.33 -9.30 -0.67
N LEU A 121 -1.59 -8.42 -1.62
CA LEU A 121 -0.73 -8.21 -2.76
C LEU A 121 0.00 -6.90 -2.52
N TYR A 122 1.29 -7.00 -2.21
CA TYR A 122 2.18 -5.89 -1.86
C TYR A 122 3.00 -5.54 -3.10
N PHE A 123 2.54 -4.55 -3.84
CA PHE A 123 3.15 -4.08 -5.09
C PHE A 123 4.02 -2.86 -4.77
N ASP A 124 5.31 -3.11 -4.57
CA ASP A 124 6.23 -2.22 -3.88
C ASP A 124 7.66 -2.42 -4.38
N GLY A 125 8.49 -1.40 -4.33
CA GLY A 125 9.92 -1.48 -4.66
C GLY A 125 10.77 -2.14 -3.59
N ASP A 126 10.26 -2.22 -2.36
CA ASP A 126 10.90 -2.82 -1.18
C ASP A 126 10.07 -4.01 -0.63
N VAL A 127 10.50 -4.63 0.46
CA VAL A 127 9.84 -5.82 1.04
C VAL A 127 9.27 -5.58 2.44
N ASP A 128 9.68 -4.51 3.11
CA ASP A 128 9.22 -4.00 4.41
C ASP A 128 9.16 -5.06 5.53
N LEU A 129 10.18 -5.91 5.56
CA LEU A 129 10.31 -7.00 6.53
C LEU A 129 11.19 -6.66 7.73
N ASN A 130 11.70 -5.41 7.81
CA ASN A 130 12.39 -4.95 9.00
C ASN A 130 11.48 -4.94 10.23
N THR A 131 12.09 -5.04 11.39
CA THR A 131 11.45 -4.91 12.70
C THR A 131 12.19 -3.85 13.52
N PRO A 132 11.68 -3.41 14.67
CA PRO A 132 12.45 -2.54 15.57
C PRO A 132 13.80 -3.10 15.99
N ASP A 133 13.96 -4.43 15.97
CA ASP A 133 15.23 -5.07 16.34
C ASP A 133 16.24 -5.10 15.18
N THR A 134 15.78 -5.09 13.94
CA THR A 134 16.62 -5.21 12.74
C THR A 134 16.84 -3.90 12.00
N THR A 135 15.90 -2.94 12.09
CA THR A 135 15.95 -1.69 11.35
C THR A 135 17.17 -0.84 11.71
N PRO A 136 17.89 -0.29 10.72
CA PRO A 136 18.93 0.71 10.97
C PRO A 136 18.36 2.11 11.21
N SER A 137 17.15 2.40 10.73
CA SER A 137 16.55 3.74 10.73
C SER A 137 15.51 3.97 11.82
N GLY A 138 14.85 2.91 12.31
CA GLY A 138 13.70 3.02 13.20
C GLY A 138 12.42 3.56 12.55
N ILE A 139 12.41 3.66 11.22
CA ILE A 139 11.28 4.16 10.42
C ILE A 139 10.32 3.01 10.16
N PHE A 140 9.03 3.21 10.50
CA PHE A 140 8.01 2.17 10.38
C PHE A 140 7.62 1.83 8.94
N ASP A 141 7.92 2.70 8.02
CA ASP A 141 7.66 2.51 6.60
C ASP A 141 8.25 1.19 6.10
N GLY A 142 9.53 0.94 6.33
CA GLY A 142 10.20 -0.32 5.99
C GLY A 142 9.86 -1.51 6.93
N MET A 143 8.74 -1.48 7.66
CA MET A 143 8.36 -2.53 8.62
C MET A 143 6.92 -3.02 8.44
N VAL A 144 6.24 -2.60 7.39
CA VAL A 144 4.78 -2.83 7.22
C VAL A 144 4.46 -4.31 7.16
N VAL A 145 5.11 -5.05 6.27
CA VAL A 145 4.85 -6.49 6.09
C VAL A 145 5.20 -7.26 7.35
N ALA A 146 6.32 -6.94 8.02
CA ALA A 146 6.69 -7.58 9.28
C ALA A 146 5.59 -7.43 10.35
N HIS A 147 5.01 -6.23 10.51
CA HIS A 147 3.93 -5.99 11.46
C HIS A 147 2.65 -6.77 11.13
N LEU A 148 2.29 -6.85 9.83
CA LEU A 148 1.14 -7.63 9.38
C LEU A 148 1.31 -9.13 9.65
N LEU A 149 2.55 -9.62 9.65
CA LEU A 149 2.93 -10.99 10.01
C LEU A 149 3.13 -11.20 11.53
N GLY A 150 2.76 -10.20 12.35
CA GLY A 150 2.85 -10.28 13.80
C GLY A 150 4.25 -10.08 14.38
N ARG A 151 5.20 -9.58 13.58
CA ARG A 151 6.59 -9.31 13.97
C ARG A 151 6.76 -7.80 14.17
N GLY A 152 6.94 -7.34 15.39
CA GLY A 152 7.15 -5.92 15.64
C GLY A 152 6.46 -5.43 16.91
N VAL A 153 6.13 -4.14 16.97
CA VAL A 153 5.54 -3.55 18.17
C VAL A 153 4.09 -3.99 18.37
N PRO A 154 3.68 -4.32 19.61
CA PRO A 154 2.33 -4.79 19.89
C PRO A 154 1.23 -3.82 19.46
N ASP A 155 1.47 -2.51 19.54
CA ASP A 155 0.49 -1.47 19.18
C ASP A 155 0.11 -1.47 17.70
N LEU A 156 0.96 -2.03 16.83
CA LEU A 156 0.71 -2.18 15.40
C LEU A 156 0.38 -3.63 15.03
N ALA A 157 1.20 -4.59 15.44
CA ALA A 157 0.97 -6.01 15.16
C ALA A 157 -0.34 -6.53 15.76
N GLY A 158 -0.78 -5.95 16.89
CA GLY A 158 -2.03 -6.28 17.58
C GLY A 158 -3.25 -5.41 17.23
N LEU A 159 -3.19 -4.62 16.16
CA LEU A 159 -4.23 -3.65 15.84
C LEU A 159 -5.57 -4.28 15.45
N GLY A 160 -5.58 -5.48 14.91
CA GLY A 160 -6.77 -6.16 14.43
C GLY A 160 -7.29 -7.25 15.38
N PRO A 161 -8.19 -8.11 14.88
CA PRO A 161 -8.86 -9.12 15.70
C PRO A 161 -7.99 -10.33 16.05
N ARG A 162 -6.79 -10.43 15.49
CA ARG A 162 -5.85 -11.56 15.69
C ARG A 162 -4.41 -11.13 15.48
N ILE A 163 -3.47 -11.93 15.98
CA ILE A 163 -2.02 -11.81 15.73
C ILE A 163 -1.52 -13.19 15.30
N PRO A 164 -0.85 -13.33 14.14
CA PRO A 164 -0.66 -12.31 13.11
C PRO A 164 -1.96 -11.92 12.41
N LEU A 165 -1.99 -10.74 11.76
CA LEU A 165 -3.11 -10.32 10.93
C LEU A 165 -3.20 -11.17 9.66
N LEU A 166 -2.05 -11.49 9.05
CA LEU A 166 -1.89 -12.28 7.83
C LEU A 166 -1.00 -13.48 8.07
N SER A 167 -1.23 -14.55 7.32
CA SER A 167 -0.31 -15.67 7.20
C SER A 167 0.67 -15.41 6.05
N GLU A 168 1.90 -15.88 6.15
CA GLU A 168 2.92 -15.68 5.10
C GLU A 168 2.47 -16.19 3.73
N GLU A 169 1.77 -17.34 3.69
CA GLU A 169 1.26 -17.93 2.45
C GLU A 169 0.16 -17.10 1.77
N ASP A 170 -0.43 -16.15 2.49
CA ASP A 170 -1.45 -15.26 1.99
C ASP A 170 -0.87 -13.90 1.54
N VAL A 171 0.47 -13.74 1.56
CA VAL A 171 1.20 -12.54 1.13
C VAL A 171 1.92 -12.81 -0.19
N VAL A 172 1.78 -11.88 -1.11
CA VAL A 172 2.55 -11.80 -2.35
C VAL A 172 3.32 -10.50 -2.36
N LEU A 173 4.65 -10.57 -2.40
CA LEU A 173 5.52 -9.42 -2.69
C LEU A 173 5.74 -9.35 -4.18
N PHE A 174 5.47 -8.19 -4.79
CA PHE A 174 5.47 -8.01 -6.22
C PHE A 174 6.18 -6.71 -6.63
N GLY A 175 7.27 -6.82 -7.36
CA GLY A 175 7.95 -5.67 -7.96
C GLY A 175 9.23 -5.22 -7.24
N TYR A 176 9.54 -5.74 -6.06
CA TYR A 176 10.70 -5.33 -5.27
C TYR A 176 12.03 -5.60 -5.99
N ASP A 177 12.99 -4.68 -5.86
CA ASP A 177 14.28 -4.74 -6.58
C ASP A 177 15.40 -5.30 -5.70
N GLU A 178 15.64 -6.62 -5.78
CA GLU A 178 16.72 -7.31 -5.06
C GLU A 178 18.13 -6.75 -5.32
N GLU A 179 18.29 -6.00 -6.41
CA GLU A 179 19.58 -5.39 -6.80
C GLU A 179 19.66 -3.90 -6.45
N SER A 180 18.64 -3.34 -5.78
CA SER A 180 18.60 -1.92 -5.40
C SER A 180 19.69 -1.55 -4.39
N GLY A 181 20.14 -2.51 -3.58
CA GLY A 181 21.03 -2.28 -2.44
C GLY A 181 20.32 -1.60 -1.24
N SER A 182 18.99 -1.50 -1.28
CA SER A 182 18.18 -0.91 -0.20
C SER A 182 17.92 -1.90 0.94
N PHE A 183 18.03 -3.21 0.69
CA PHE A 183 17.71 -4.23 1.68
C PHE A 183 18.82 -4.44 2.70
N ASP A 184 18.44 -4.48 3.95
CA ASP A 184 19.33 -4.87 5.04
C ASP A 184 19.49 -6.40 5.10
N PRO A 185 20.69 -6.93 5.50
CA PRO A 185 20.88 -8.38 5.56
C PRO A 185 19.85 -9.14 6.40
N PRO A 186 19.38 -8.65 7.57
CA PRO A 186 18.33 -9.31 8.34
C PRO A 186 16.98 -9.38 7.62
N GLU A 187 16.68 -8.40 6.76
CA GLU A 187 15.46 -8.34 5.97
C GLU A 187 15.47 -9.40 4.86
N LEU A 188 16.60 -9.54 4.17
CA LEU A 188 16.80 -10.60 3.18
C LEU A 188 16.72 -11.99 3.82
N GLU A 189 17.34 -12.17 4.99
CA GLU A 189 17.26 -13.42 5.75
C GLU A 189 15.80 -13.75 6.14
N ALA A 190 15.05 -12.75 6.59
CA ALA A 190 13.63 -12.91 6.92
C ALA A 190 12.80 -13.31 5.69
N LEU A 191 13.11 -12.72 4.52
CA LEU A 191 12.47 -13.07 3.26
C LEU A 191 12.81 -14.51 2.82
N GLU A 192 14.09 -14.90 2.87
CA GLU A 192 14.54 -16.22 2.45
C GLU A 192 13.90 -17.36 3.25
N HIS A 193 13.71 -17.16 4.55
CA HIS A 193 13.10 -18.14 5.45
C HIS A 193 11.57 -18.08 5.51
N SER A 194 10.95 -17.16 4.77
CA SER A 194 9.50 -17.01 4.74
C SER A 194 8.82 -17.92 3.70
N ARG A 195 7.50 -18.10 3.85
CA ARG A 195 6.61 -18.74 2.87
C ARG A 195 5.87 -17.73 2.01
N ILE A 196 6.32 -16.49 2.01
CA ILE A 196 5.79 -15.41 1.18
C ILE A 196 6.01 -15.74 -0.30
N SER A 197 5.01 -15.51 -1.12
CA SER A 197 5.14 -15.67 -2.58
C SER A 197 5.88 -14.47 -3.18
N ARG A 198 6.91 -14.74 -3.99
CA ARG A 198 7.91 -13.76 -4.41
C ARG A 198 7.91 -13.53 -5.91
N TYR A 199 7.72 -12.26 -6.30
CA TYR A 199 7.78 -11.76 -7.67
C TYR A 199 8.72 -10.56 -7.73
N PRO A 200 10.06 -10.79 -7.65
CA PRO A 200 11.04 -9.70 -7.72
C PRO A 200 10.97 -8.97 -9.06
N LEU A 201 11.47 -7.74 -9.08
CA LEU A 201 11.44 -6.86 -10.24
C LEU A 201 12.02 -7.53 -11.50
N ALA A 202 13.07 -8.31 -11.36
CA ALA A 202 13.69 -9.04 -12.48
C ALA A 202 12.71 -10.04 -13.14
N ARG A 203 11.80 -10.65 -12.35
CA ARG A 203 10.73 -11.54 -12.86
C ARG A 203 9.56 -10.75 -13.44
N VAL A 204 9.23 -9.62 -12.85
CA VAL A 204 8.06 -8.81 -13.22
C VAL A 204 8.32 -7.99 -14.49
N ARG A 205 9.50 -7.40 -14.62
CA ARG A 205 9.87 -6.43 -15.67
C ARG A 205 9.63 -6.90 -17.11
N PRO A 206 9.91 -8.17 -17.50
CA PRO A 206 9.73 -8.60 -18.91
C PRO A 206 8.28 -8.52 -19.39
N ASP A 207 7.31 -8.84 -18.52
CA ASP A 207 5.87 -8.75 -18.80
C ASP A 207 5.10 -8.59 -17.47
N PRO A 208 4.94 -7.35 -16.99
CA PRO A 208 4.28 -7.10 -15.71
C PRO A 208 2.83 -7.59 -15.64
N ALA A 209 2.10 -7.57 -16.75
CA ALA A 209 0.72 -8.05 -16.79
C ALA A 209 0.64 -9.57 -16.68
N ALA A 210 1.52 -10.31 -17.37
CA ALA A 210 1.59 -11.76 -17.23
C ALA A 210 2.04 -12.19 -15.84
N ALA A 211 3.08 -11.53 -15.29
CA ALA A 211 3.52 -11.76 -13.91
C ALA A 211 2.41 -11.48 -12.89
N ALA A 212 1.62 -10.41 -13.10
CA ALA A 212 0.47 -10.08 -12.27
C ALA A 212 -0.62 -11.16 -12.34
N ALA A 213 -0.90 -11.73 -13.52
CA ALA A 213 -1.86 -12.82 -13.66
C ALA A 213 -1.42 -14.09 -12.92
N GLU A 214 -0.12 -14.41 -12.93
CA GLU A 214 0.44 -15.52 -12.15
C GLU A 214 0.31 -15.28 -10.65
N ALA A 215 0.70 -14.08 -10.17
CA ALA A 215 0.63 -13.69 -8.78
C ALA A 215 -0.83 -13.71 -8.26
N LEU A 216 -1.76 -13.19 -9.05
CA LEU A 216 -3.19 -13.22 -8.74
C LEU A 216 -3.71 -14.66 -8.67
N SER A 217 -3.36 -15.52 -9.63
CA SER A 217 -3.74 -16.93 -9.64
C SER A 217 -3.21 -17.70 -8.43
N TYR A 218 -2.04 -17.33 -7.91
CA TYR A 218 -1.52 -17.88 -6.66
C TYR A 218 -2.39 -17.45 -5.48
N LEU A 219 -2.66 -16.15 -5.35
CA LEU A 219 -3.37 -15.56 -4.22
C LEU A 219 -4.84 -16.06 -4.15
N GLU A 220 -5.51 -16.18 -5.30
CA GLU A 220 -6.91 -16.64 -5.38
C GLU A 220 -7.11 -18.11 -5.01
N ARG A 221 -6.05 -18.92 -4.90
CA ARG A 221 -6.14 -20.28 -4.35
C ARG A 221 -6.25 -20.33 -2.83
N GLY A 222 -5.97 -19.22 -2.16
CA GLY A 222 -5.95 -19.11 -0.71
C GLY A 222 -7.15 -18.35 -0.14
N PRO A 223 -6.98 -17.06 0.20
CA PRO A 223 -8.03 -16.24 0.81
C PRO A 223 -9.12 -15.87 -0.19
N ALA A 224 -10.35 -15.69 0.33
CA ALA A 224 -11.48 -15.23 -0.49
C ALA A 224 -11.43 -13.74 -0.86
N ALA A 225 -10.56 -12.99 -0.21
CA ALA A 225 -10.37 -11.55 -0.41
C ALA A 225 -8.92 -11.15 -0.17
N PHE A 226 -8.45 -10.10 -0.85
CA PHE A 226 -7.13 -9.53 -0.63
C PHE A 226 -7.14 -8.00 -0.66
N VAL A 227 -6.14 -7.41 0.00
CA VAL A 227 -5.79 -6.00 -0.12
C VAL A 227 -4.77 -5.86 -1.23
N LEU A 228 -4.97 -4.90 -2.12
CA LEU A 228 -3.98 -4.46 -3.08
C LEU A 228 -3.29 -3.21 -2.51
N HIS A 229 -2.05 -3.37 -2.07
CA HIS A 229 -1.16 -2.28 -1.73
C HIS A 229 -0.37 -1.92 -2.98
N PHE A 230 -0.45 -0.67 -3.41
CA PHE A 230 0.31 -0.12 -4.52
C PHE A 230 1.17 1.02 -4.02
N ASP A 231 2.44 0.74 -3.83
CA ASP A 231 3.44 1.75 -3.61
C ASP A 231 3.88 2.34 -4.94
N VAL A 232 3.87 3.68 -5.04
CA VAL A 232 4.30 4.32 -6.30
C VAL A 232 5.81 4.23 -6.51
N ASP A 233 6.58 3.90 -5.48
CA ASP A 233 8.04 3.76 -5.56
C ASP A 233 8.50 2.48 -6.29
N VAL A 234 7.62 1.49 -6.46
CA VAL A 234 7.88 0.36 -7.38
C VAL A 234 8.16 0.84 -8.80
N THR A 235 7.83 2.10 -9.07
CA THR A 235 8.07 2.76 -10.35
C THR A 235 9.27 3.70 -10.28
N ASN A 236 9.73 4.13 -11.47
CA ASN A 236 10.77 5.16 -11.60
C ASN A 236 10.22 6.60 -11.44
N LEU A 237 9.08 6.76 -10.76
CA LEU A 237 8.44 8.06 -10.55
C LEU A 237 9.32 8.96 -9.68
N SER A 238 9.59 10.19 -10.15
CA SER A 238 10.44 11.14 -9.42
C SER A 238 9.80 11.67 -8.14
N ALA A 239 8.48 11.70 -8.08
CA ALA A 239 7.72 12.12 -6.91
C ALA A 239 7.49 11.00 -5.87
N ALA A 240 7.97 9.78 -6.08
CA ALA A 240 8.02 8.77 -5.03
C ALA A 240 8.92 9.21 -3.87
N ASP A 241 8.59 8.88 -2.62
CA ASP A 241 9.43 9.31 -1.47
C ASP A 241 10.79 8.62 -1.48
N VAL A 242 10.82 7.32 -1.68
CA VAL A 242 12.03 6.60 -2.07
C VAL A 242 12.03 6.49 -3.58
N HIS A 243 13.06 7.02 -4.24
CA HIS A 243 13.14 6.98 -5.69
C HIS A 243 13.95 5.76 -6.14
N HIS A 244 13.29 4.86 -6.86
CA HIS A 244 13.93 3.70 -7.48
C HIS A 244 14.12 3.94 -8.99
N PRO A 245 15.29 4.43 -9.44
CA PRO A 245 15.52 4.74 -10.87
C PRO A 245 15.45 3.50 -11.77
N ARG A 246 15.58 2.31 -11.18
CA ARG A 246 15.42 1.02 -11.85
C ARG A 246 13.99 0.47 -11.76
N GLY A 247 13.07 1.14 -11.08
CA GLY A 247 11.67 0.75 -10.98
C GLY A 247 10.97 0.58 -12.33
N LEU A 248 9.76 0.10 -12.31
CA LEU A 248 8.95 -0.02 -13.52
C LEU A 248 8.62 1.36 -14.10
N ASP A 249 8.47 1.45 -15.40
CA ASP A 249 7.77 2.60 -15.98
C ASP A 249 6.28 2.57 -15.56
N LEU A 250 5.65 3.75 -15.44
CA LEU A 250 4.25 3.86 -14.98
C LEU A 250 3.27 3.03 -15.83
N GLY A 251 3.40 3.04 -17.17
CA GLY A 251 2.50 2.29 -18.03
C GLY A 251 2.50 0.77 -17.75
N PRO A 252 3.66 0.09 -17.75
CA PRO A 252 3.81 -1.30 -17.31
C PRO A 252 3.30 -1.58 -15.90
N ALA A 253 3.55 -0.69 -14.93
CA ALA A 253 3.04 -0.83 -13.57
C ALA A 253 1.49 -0.78 -13.54
N PHE A 254 0.89 0.16 -14.24
CA PHE A 254 -0.58 0.24 -14.34
C PHE A 254 -1.20 -0.92 -15.14
N ALA A 255 -0.46 -1.53 -16.09
CA ALA A 255 -0.92 -2.73 -16.75
C ALA A 255 -1.03 -3.93 -15.76
N ALA A 256 -0.06 -4.08 -14.85
CA ALA A 256 -0.15 -5.05 -13.77
C ALA A 256 -1.28 -4.71 -12.78
N LEU A 257 -1.39 -3.44 -12.37
CA LEU A 257 -2.44 -2.97 -11.46
C LEU A 257 -3.84 -3.29 -12.00
N LYS A 258 -4.05 -3.09 -13.30
CA LYS A 258 -5.31 -3.42 -13.98
C LYS A 258 -5.68 -4.90 -13.86
N VAL A 259 -4.73 -5.81 -13.95
CA VAL A 259 -4.95 -7.25 -13.76
C VAL A 259 -5.44 -7.53 -12.34
N PHE A 260 -4.82 -6.93 -11.33
CA PHE A 260 -5.23 -7.12 -9.94
C PHE A 260 -6.61 -6.54 -9.64
N LEU A 261 -6.91 -5.35 -10.18
CA LEU A 261 -8.20 -4.68 -10.03
C LEU A 261 -9.35 -5.41 -10.74
N ALA A 262 -9.05 -6.23 -11.75
CA ALA A 262 -10.07 -7.05 -12.42
C ALA A 262 -10.63 -8.16 -11.54
N SER A 263 -9.91 -8.56 -10.47
CA SER A 263 -10.34 -9.61 -9.56
C SER A 263 -11.50 -9.16 -8.66
N PRO A 264 -12.58 -9.93 -8.57
CA PRO A 264 -13.66 -9.68 -7.61
C PRO A 264 -13.22 -9.90 -6.15
N ALA A 265 -12.09 -10.57 -5.92
CA ALA A 265 -11.51 -10.81 -4.60
C ALA A 265 -10.73 -9.58 -4.07
N CYS A 266 -10.44 -8.57 -4.90
CA CYS A 266 -9.83 -7.33 -4.44
C CYS A 266 -10.80 -6.57 -3.51
N ALA A 267 -10.50 -6.56 -2.22
CA ALA A 267 -11.38 -6.02 -1.17
C ALA A 267 -11.06 -4.57 -0.79
N ALA A 268 -9.85 -4.11 -1.01
CA ALA A 268 -9.44 -2.72 -0.88
C ALA A 268 -8.22 -2.44 -1.76
N VAL A 269 -8.04 -1.18 -2.09
CA VAL A 269 -6.84 -0.64 -2.75
C VAL A 269 -6.27 0.45 -1.86
N VAL A 270 -4.96 0.44 -1.63
CA VAL A 270 -4.25 1.54 -0.98
C VAL A 270 -3.10 1.98 -1.87
N VAL A 271 -2.95 3.28 -2.05
CA VAL A 271 -1.87 3.90 -2.83
C VAL A 271 -1.01 4.72 -1.89
N THR A 272 0.30 4.48 -1.86
CA THR A 272 1.25 5.04 -0.89
C THR A 272 2.48 5.67 -1.55
N GLU A 273 3.30 6.33 -0.75
CA GLU A 273 4.66 6.84 -1.02
C GLU A 273 4.75 7.96 -2.07
N PHE A 274 3.64 8.55 -2.49
CA PHE A 274 3.70 9.77 -3.28
C PHE A 274 4.05 10.97 -2.39
N ASN A 275 5.16 11.63 -2.69
CA ASN A 275 5.61 12.82 -1.98
C ASN A 275 5.24 14.09 -2.75
N ALA A 276 4.20 14.78 -2.30
CA ALA A 276 3.68 15.99 -2.96
C ALA A 276 4.68 17.17 -2.93
N GLU A 277 5.65 17.18 -2.00
CA GLU A 277 6.68 18.20 -1.96
C GLU A 277 7.70 18.06 -3.10
N LYS A 278 7.79 16.88 -3.72
CA LYS A 278 8.65 16.62 -4.89
C LYS A 278 7.97 16.96 -6.21
N ASP A 279 6.64 16.99 -6.26
CA ASP A 279 5.83 17.25 -7.45
C ASP A 279 5.37 18.72 -7.49
N LYS A 280 6.29 19.62 -7.86
CA LYS A 280 6.07 21.08 -7.78
C LYS A 280 4.99 21.59 -8.74
N ASP A 281 4.79 20.95 -9.87
CA ASP A 281 3.86 21.35 -10.92
C ASP A 281 2.61 20.47 -11.02
N GLY A 282 2.50 19.43 -10.20
CA GLY A 282 1.39 18.49 -10.18
C GLY A 282 1.38 17.50 -11.34
N SER A 283 2.46 17.44 -12.13
CA SER A 283 2.53 16.59 -13.32
C SER A 283 2.60 15.10 -12.97
N ASP A 284 3.35 14.73 -11.95
CA ASP A 284 3.47 13.33 -11.51
C ASP A 284 2.17 12.86 -10.84
N ALA A 285 1.51 13.70 -10.03
CA ALA A 285 0.19 13.39 -9.49
C ALA A 285 -0.84 13.16 -10.60
N ALA A 286 -0.83 13.99 -11.65
CA ALA A 286 -1.72 13.81 -12.78
C ALA A 286 -1.47 12.47 -13.52
N ARG A 287 -0.21 12.11 -13.75
CA ARG A 287 0.16 10.83 -14.37
C ARG A 287 -0.29 9.62 -13.54
N VAL A 288 -0.09 9.67 -12.21
CA VAL A 288 -0.55 8.61 -11.31
C VAL A 288 -2.07 8.50 -11.32
N VAL A 289 -2.77 9.63 -11.26
CA VAL A 289 -4.24 9.67 -11.31
C VAL A 289 -4.77 9.11 -12.62
N ASP A 290 -4.20 9.49 -13.76
CA ASP A 290 -4.63 9.00 -15.07
C ASP A 290 -4.47 7.49 -15.18
N GLY A 291 -3.28 6.97 -14.82
CA GLY A 291 -3.01 5.54 -14.85
C GLY A 291 -3.89 4.75 -13.87
N LEU A 292 -4.12 5.28 -12.67
CA LEU A 292 -5.00 4.65 -11.69
C LEU A 292 -6.44 4.57 -12.21
N VAL A 293 -6.97 5.66 -12.78
CA VAL A 293 -8.32 5.72 -13.37
C VAL A 293 -8.47 4.76 -14.55
N GLU A 294 -7.46 4.66 -15.41
CA GLU A 294 -7.44 3.69 -16.53
C GLU A 294 -7.39 2.23 -16.06
N SER A 295 -6.75 1.96 -14.93
CA SER A 295 -6.67 0.62 -14.36
C SER A 295 -8.02 0.08 -13.86
N PHE A 296 -9.00 0.94 -13.60
CA PHE A 296 -10.38 0.53 -13.29
C PHE A 296 -11.22 0.18 -14.54
N ASP A 297 -10.68 0.32 -15.75
CA ASP A 297 -11.33 -0.05 -17.01
C ASP A 297 -11.20 -1.56 -17.30
N SER A 298 -11.84 -2.41 -16.51
CA SER A 298 -11.81 -3.86 -16.71
C SER A 298 -13.21 -4.49 -16.86
#